data_3b06e673fc4dcedce7caedef9bddc59b
#
_entry.id   3b06e673fc4dcedce7caedef9bddc59b
#
_cell.length_a   1.000
_cell.length_b   1.000
_cell.length_c   1.000
_cell.angle_alpha   90.00
_cell.angle_beta   90.00
_cell.angle_gamma   90.00
#
_symmetry.space_group_name_H-M   'P 1'
#
loop_
_entity.id
_entity.type
_entity.pdbx_description
1 polymer ?
#
loop_
_entity_poly.entity_id
_entity_poly.type
_entity_poly.pdbx_seq_one_letter_code
_entity_poly.pdbx_strand_id
1 'polypeptide(L)'
;MSPEDLSDLIGLVYDSAFEDRPWQSLLDQMSQMFPGLGANVFAYEDEAALPEYTRTGDKGFFSQITSVDLMDQGVLVPEYLQLPASDSLFIADAFRHMRNGFVARSKHFFDEDVWVKGERFKKMLAPGVFKHIIHLKIEHVGAKGVIMGFAIPADPDLEAKIHDPLFHVLKLLSPHIVRASRLARAIALSKRATEAFGGFLDGIALPMLVSDENGRFLFANASGRRMLDRSDPLRLAAGGRLALGDS
;
A
#
# COMPACT_ATOMS: atom_id res chain seq x y z
N MET A 1 -11.29 20.95 -9.86
CA MET A 1 -9.94 20.70 -9.29
C MET A 1 -9.00 21.72 -9.90
N SER A 2 -8.38 22.55 -9.09
CA SER A 2 -7.38 23.52 -9.50
C SER A 2 -6.02 22.86 -9.78
N PRO A 3 -5.06 23.53 -10.43
CA PRO A 3 -3.69 23.02 -10.53
C PRO A 3 -3.02 22.83 -9.17
N GLU A 4 -3.34 23.67 -8.20
CA GLU A 4 -2.84 23.57 -6.83
C GLU A 4 -3.35 22.31 -6.15
N ASP A 5 -4.65 22.00 -6.22
CA ASP A 5 -5.23 20.77 -5.69
C ASP A 5 -4.55 19.53 -6.27
N LEU A 6 -4.27 19.53 -7.58
CA LEU A 6 -3.59 18.42 -8.24
C LEU A 6 -2.14 18.28 -7.74
N SER A 7 -1.43 19.42 -7.56
CA SER A 7 -0.07 19.43 -7.03
C SER A 7 -0.02 18.85 -5.61
N ASP A 8 -0.97 19.23 -4.76
CA ASP A 8 -1.06 18.75 -3.39
C ASP A 8 -1.34 17.23 -3.35
N LEU A 9 -2.26 16.74 -4.20
CA LEU A 9 -2.50 15.31 -4.35
C LEU A 9 -1.26 14.55 -4.83
N ILE A 10 -0.48 15.11 -5.76
CA ILE A 10 0.78 14.50 -6.20
C ILE A 10 1.78 14.46 -5.04
N GLY A 11 1.86 15.51 -4.21
CA GLY A 11 2.66 15.53 -2.98
C GLY A 11 2.29 14.37 -2.06
N LEU A 12 1.01 14.25 -1.71
CA LEU A 12 0.49 13.15 -0.88
C LEU A 12 0.79 11.76 -1.46
N VAL A 13 0.72 11.61 -2.78
CA VAL A 13 1.07 10.34 -3.44
C VAL A 13 2.52 9.94 -3.15
N TYR A 14 3.47 10.88 -3.19
CA TYR A 14 4.87 10.56 -2.90
C TYR A 14 5.14 10.43 -1.40
N ASP A 15 4.47 11.21 -0.55
CA ASP A 15 4.57 11.10 0.91
C ASP A 15 4.09 9.73 1.39
N SER A 16 3.08 9.14 0.74
CA SER A 16 2.59 7.78 1.01
C SER A 16 3.67 6.70 0.91
N ALA A 17 4.78 6.95 0.19
CA ALA A 17 5.90 6.02 0.12
C ALA A 17 6.67 5.89 1.46
N PHE A 18 6.51 6.85 2.37
CA PHE A 18 7.19 6.94 3.66
C PHE A 18 6.26 6.73 4.86
N GLU A 19 4.94 6.58 4.62
CA GLU A 19 3.96 6.36 5.67
C GLU A 19 4.02 4.94 6.24
N ASP A 20 3.76 4.81 7.54
CA ASP A 20 3.58 3.50 8.20
C ASP A 20 2.35 2.75 7.67
N ARG A 21 1.32 3.50 7.26
CA ARG A 21 0.14 3.01 6.53
C ARG A 21 0.11 3.63 5.14
N PRO A 22 0.79 3.04 4.17
CA PRO A 22 0.87 3.57 2.81
C PRO A 22 -0.53 3.87 2.25
N TRP A 23 -0.67 5.03 1.60
CA TRP A 23 -1.89 5.51 0.94
C TRP A 23 -2.99 6.06 1.85
N GLN A 24 -2.89 5.96 3.20
CA GLN A 24 -3.98 6.39 4.09
C GLN A 24 -4.30 7.88 3.88
N SER A 25 -3.31 8.75 3.92
CA SER A 25 -3.49 10.21 3.75
C SER A 25 -4.07 10.56 2.37
N LEU A 26 -3.66 9.84 1.32
CA LEU A 26 -4.23 10.02 -0.02
C LEU A 26 -5.70 9.60 -0.07
N LEU A 27 -6.05 8.45 0.50
CA LEU A 27 -7.45 7.96 0.52
C LEU A 27 -8.36 8.92 1.28
N ASP A 28 -7.90 9.41 2.43
CA ASP A 28 -8.66 10.34 3.27
C ASP A 28 -8.87 11.69 2.54
N GLN A 29 -7.83 12.21 1.88
CA GLN A 29 -7.96 13.41 1.07
C GLN A 29 -8.92 13.23 -0.12
N MET A 30 -8.87 12.07 -0.79
CA MET A 30 -9.80 11.76 -1.88
C MET A 30 -11.25 11.69 -1.38
N SER A 31 -11.50 11.09 -0.21
CA SER A 31 -12.83 11.04 0.41
C SER A 31 -13.35 12.45 0.79
N GLN A 32 -12.48 13.34 1.25
CA GLN A 32 -12.84 14.74 1.53
C GLN A 32 -13.18 15.52 0.26
N MET A 33 -12.46 15.29 -0.84
CA MET A 33 -12.71 15.95 -2.13
C MET A 33 -13.97 15.44 -2.82
N PHE A 34 -14.33 14.19 -2.58
CA PHE A 34 -15.48 13.50 -3.17
C PHE A 34 -16.38 12.94 -2.06
N PRO A 35 -17.25 13.77 -1.45
CA PRO A 35 -18.09 13.35 -0.33
C PRO A 35 -18.94 12.11 -0.66
N GLY A 36 -18.92 11.13 0.24
CA GLY A 36 -19.60 9.84 0.06
C GLY A 36 -18.78 8.79 -0.71
N LEU A 37 -17.58 9.14 -1.18
CA LEU A 37 -16.69 8.21 -1.86
C LEU A 37 -16.14 7.17 -0.87
N GLY A 38 -16.32 5.87 -1.17
CA GLY A 38 -15.61 4.81 -0.49
C GLY A 38 -14.26 4.54 -1.16
N ALA A 39 -13.14 4.69 -0.43
CA ALA A 39 -11.82 4.47 -0.97
C ALA A 39 -11.07 3.37 -0.21
N ASN A 40 -10.37 2.51 -0.93
CA ASN A 40 -9.61 1.41 -0.33
C ASN A 40 -8.41 0.99 -1.19
N VAL A 41 -7.46 0.32 -0.56
CA VAL A 41 -6.34 -0.34 -1.24
C VAL A 41 -6.34 -1.82 -0.87
N PHE A 42 -6.27 -2.67 -1.88
CA PHE A 42 -6.22 -4.12 -1.72
C PHE A 42 -4.88 -4.65 -2.19
N ALA A 43 -4.28 -5.53 -1.41
CA ALA A 43 -3.24 -6.43 -1.89
C ALA A 43 -3.87 -7.80 -2.14
N TYR A 44 -3.57 -8.40 -3.27
CA TYR A 44 -4.04 -9.73 -3.63
C TYR A 44 -2.89 -10.62 -4.10
N GLU A 45 -3.07 -11.93 -4.03
CA GLU A 45 -2.15 -12.92 -4.57
C GLU A 45 -2.79 -13.63 -5.76
N ASP A 46 -2.02 -13.71 -6.83
CA ASP A 46 -2.42 -14.46 -8.02
C ASP A 46 -2.00 -15.94 -7.81
N GLU A 47 -2.95 -16.75 -7.39
CA GLU A 47 -2.69 -18.17 -7.15
C GLU A 47 -2.23 -18.92 -8.41
N ALA A 48 -2.63 -18.47 -9.61
CA ALA A 48 -2.18 -19.10 -10.84
C ALA A 48 -0.68 -18.87 -11.12
N ALA A 49 -0.09 -17.83 -10.55
CA ALA A 49 1.34 -17.56 -10.63
C ALA A 49 2.15 -18.26 -9.53
N LEU A 50 1.50 -18.89 -8.56
CA LEU A 50 2.15 -19.65 -7.50
C LEU A 50 2.44 -21.10 -7.95
N PRO A 51 3.53 -21.71 -7.48
CA PRO A 51 3.76 -23.14 -7.63
C PRO A 51 2.58 -23.95 -7.04
N GLU A 52 2.21 -25.04 -7.70
CA GLU A 52 1.03 -25.84 -7.35
C GLU A 52 0.98 -26.27 -5.88
N TYR A 53 2.14 -26.58 -5.29
CA TYR A 53 2.26 -26.98 -3.88
C TYR A 53 2.05 -25.86 -2.87
N THR A 54 2.01 -24.58 -3.30
CA THR A 54 1.76 -23.43 -2.44
C THR A 54 0.35 -22.87 -2.54
N ARG A 55 -0.46 -23.44 -3.44
CA ARG A 55 -1.85 -23.02 -3.65
C ARG A 55 -2.72 -23.56 -2.51
N THR A 56 -3.30 -22.65 -1.74
CA THR A 56 -4.11 -23.00 -0.56
C THR A 56 -5.61 -22.81 -0.76
N GLY A 57 -6.05 -22.41 -1.94
CA GLY A 57 -7.47 -22.32 -2.33
C GLY A 57 -8.29 -21.17 -1.73
N ASP A 58 -7.77 -20.47 -0.72
CA ASP A 58 -8.58 -19.56 0.11
C ASP A 58 -8.06 -18.11 0.23
N LYS A 59 -7.01 -17.73 -0.51
CA LYS A 59 -6.36 -16.42 -0.28
C LYS A 59 -6.60 -15.43 -1.43
N GLY A 60 -7.72 -14.72 -1.39
CA GLY A 60 -8.00 -13.65 -2.36
C GLY A 60 -7.40 -12.29 -2.01
N PHE A 61 -7.35 -11.91 -0.72
CA PHE A 61 -6.87 -10.61 -0.27
C PHE A 61 -6.08 -10.72 1.04
N PHE A 62 -4.87 -10.13 1.11
CA PHE A 62 -3.99 -10.22 2.28
C PHE A 62 -4.03 -9.01 3.19
N SER A 63 -4.23 -7.85 2.63
CA SER A 63 -4.30 -6.61 3.39
C SER A 63 -5.23 -5.63 2.72
N GLN A 64 -5.92 -4.85 3.54
CA GLN A 64 -6.77 -3.78 3.10
C GLN A 64 -6.51 -2.56 3.95
N ILE A 65 -6.40 -1.41 3.30
CA ILE A 65 -6.42 -0.09 3.91
C ILE A 65 -7.68 0.58 3.39
N THR A 66 -8.49 1.10 4.30
CA THR A 66 -9.81 1.66 3.98
C THR A 66 -9.86 3.09 4.49
N SER A 67 -10.51 3.99 3.76
CA SER A 67 -10.77 5.34 4.26
C SER A 67 -11.71 5.29 5.46
N VAL A 68 -11.58 6.28 6.36
CA VAL A 68 -12.39 6.37 7.59
C VAL A 68 -13.89 6.42 7.26
N ASP A 69 -14.27 7.18 6.22
CA ASP A 69 -15.67 7.31 5.79
C ASP A 69 -16.30 5.98 5.39
N LEU A 70 -15.54 5.06 4.81
CA LEU A 70 -16.04 3.74 4.44
C LEU A 70 -16.29 2.87 5.67
N MET A 71 -15.48 3.02 6.71
CA MET A 71 -15.65 2.32 7.99
C MET A 71 -16.88 2.83 8.74
N ASP A 72 -17.09 4.15 8.76
CA ASP A 72 -18.19 4.80 9.47
C ASP A 72 -19.56 4.51 8.80
N GLN A 73 -19.58 4.28 7.49
CA GLN A 73 -20.79 3.92 6.76
C GLN A 73 -21.25 2.47 6.98
N GLY A 74 -20.54 1.70 7.82
CA GLY A 74 -20.89 0.31 8.11
C GLY A 74 -20.80 -0.62 6.89
N VAL A 75 -20.09 -0.21 5.85
CA VAL A 75 -19.82 -1.07 4.69
C VAL A 75 -18.87 -2.15 5.17
N LEU A 76 -19.42 -3.35 5.28
CA LEU A 76 -18.84 -4.52 5.92
C LEU A 76 -17.66 -5.08 5.11
N VAL A 77 -16.54 -4.37 5.21
CA VAL A 77 -15.26 -4.80 4.68
C VAL A 77 -14.87 -6.21 5.11
N PRO A 78 -15.07 -6.62 6.40
CA PRO A 78 -14.79 -7.99 6.83
C PRO A 78 -15.59 -9.06 6.09
N GLU A 79 -16.88 -8.83 5.84
CA GLU A 79 -17.73 -9.79 5.11
C GLU A 79 -17.38 -9.88 3.62
N TYR A 80 -16.95 -8.79 3.03
CA TYR A 80 -16.45 -8.77 1.66
C TYR A 80 -15.16 -9.59 1.50
N LEU A 81 -14.27 -9.55 2.48
CA LEU A 81 -13.04 -10.35 2.49
C LEU A 81 -13.29 -11.85 2.71
N GLN A 82 -14.44 -12.21 3.28
CA GLN A 82 -14.88 -13.59 3.49
C GLN A 82 -15.61 -14.21 2.29
N LEU A 83 -15.78 -13.44 1.19
CA LEU A 83 -16.39 -14.01 -0.01
C LEU A 83 -15.49 -15.08 -0.64
N PRO A 84 -16.11 -16.15 -1.23
CA PRO A 84 -15.36 -17.22 -1.86
C PRO A 84 -14.31 -16.69 -2.84
N ALA A 85 -13.15 -17.33 -2.88
CA ALA A 85 -12.05 -16.99 -3.78
C ALA A 85 -12.49 -16.95 -5.26
N SER A 86 -13.49 -17.75 -5.65
CA SER A 86 -14.09 -17.72 -6.99
C SER A 86 -14.59 -16.34 -7.43
N ASP A 87 -15.16 -15.55 -6.51
CA ASP A 87 -15.63 -14.21 -6.80
C ASP A 87 -14.51 -13.18 -6.78
N SER A 88 -13.38 -13.52 -6.11
CA SER A 88 -12.16 -12.69 -6.07
C SER A 88 -11.26 -12.93 -7.27
N LEU A 89 -11.16 -14.17 -7.75
CA LEU A 89 -10.36 -14.58 -8.89
C LEU A 89 -10.73 -13.82 -10.16
N PHE A 90 -12.00 -13.48 -10.31
CA PHE A 90 -12.48 -12.75 -11.47
C PHE A 90 -11.86 -11.34 -11.59
N ILE A 91 -11.77 -10.60 -10.47
CA ILE A 91 -11.11 -9.30 -10.45
C ILE A 91 -9.60 -9.47 -10.62
N ALA A 92 -8.99 -10.43 -9.93
CA ALA A 92 -7.56 -10.72 -10.04
C ALA A 92 -7.19 -11.12 -11.47
N ASP A 93 -7.98 -11.97 -12.14
CA ASP A 93 -7.75 -12.40 -13.51
C ASP A 93 -7.88 -11.23 -14.50
N ALA A 94 -8.91 -10.40 -14.35
CA ALA A 94 -9.09 -9.20 -15.16
C ALA A 94 -7.91 -8.22 -15.01
N PHE A 95 -7.39 -8.05 -13.78
CA PHE A 95 -6.26 -7.15 -13.52
C PHE A 95 -4.92 -7.75 -13.89
N ARG A 96 -4.76 -9.08 -13.99
CA ARG A 96 -3.50 -9.73 -14.37
C ARG A 96 -2.97 -9.20 -15.69
N HIS A 97 -3.83 -9.11 -16.68
CA HIS A 97 -3.48 -8.72 -18.05
C HIS A 97 -3.40 -7.21 -18.27
N MET A 98 -3.76 -6.40 -17.27
CA MET A 98 -3.71 -4.95 -17.38
C MET A 98 -2.34 -4.40 -16.99
N ARG A 99 -1.91 -3.36 -17.68
CA ARG A 99 -0.67 -2.64 -17.31
C ARG A 99 -0.83 -1.94 -15.96
N ASN A 100 0.27 -1.80 -15.22
CA ASN A 100 0.31 -0.96 -14.03
C ASN A 100 -0.06 0.48 -14.38
N GLY A 101 -0.85 1.13 -13.53
CA GLY A 101 -1.40 2.46 -13.77
C GLY A 101 -2.68 2.46 -14.62
N PHE A 102 -3.23 1.31 -14.97
CA PHE A 102 -4.51 1.27 -15.68
C PHE A 102 -5.65 1.62 -14.73
N VAL A 103 -6.44 2.64 -15.13
CA VAL A 103 -7.65 3.06 -14.43
C VAL A 103 -8.85 2.45 -15.15
N ALA A 104 -9.64 1.67 -14.43
CA ALA A 104 -10.77 0.95 -14.98
C ALA A 104 -12.08 1.32 -14.27
N ARG A 105 -13.16 1.40 -15.01
CA ARG A 105 -14.53 1.43 -14.50
C ARG A 105 -15.09 0.03 -14.50
N SER A 106 -16.04 -0.27 -13.63
CA SER A 106 -16.70 -1.58 -13.57
C SER A 106 -17.16 -2.07 -14.95
N LYS A 107 -17.72 -1.19 -15.78
CA LYS A 107 -18.16 -1.50 -17.15
C LYS A 107 -17.07 -1.97 -18.12
N HIS A 108 -15.80 -1.79 -17.80
CA HIS A 108 -14.69 -2.31 -18.62
C HIS A 108 -14.45 -3.81 -18.40
N PHE A 109 -14.97 -4.35 -17.30
CA PHE A 109 -14.73 -5.74 -16.90
C PHE A 109 -15.99 -6.61 -17.00
N PHE A 110 -17.15 -5.96 -16.91
CA PHE A 110 -18.41 -6.65 -16.74
C PHE A 110 -19.46 -6.06 -17.67
N ASP A 111 -20.19 -6.93 -18.31
CA ASP A 111 -21.52 -6.58 -18.75
C ASP A 111 -22.33 -6.21 -17.50
N GLU A 112 -23.01 -5.07 -17.52
CA GLU A 112 -23.72 -4.53 -16.35
C GLU A 112 -24.68 -5.57 -15.75
N ASP A 113 -25.32 -6.38 -16.61
CA ASP A 113 -26.21 -7.48 -16.22
C ASP A 113 -25.50 -8.62 -15.46
N VAL A 114 -24.24 -8.89 -15.76
CA VAL A 114 -23.44 -9.93 -15.08
C VAL A 114 -22.96 -9.44 -13.73
N TRP A 115 -22.54 -8.18 -13.67
CA TRP A 115 -22.08 -7.54 -12.43
C TRP A 115 -23.19 -7.47 -11.38
N VAL A 116 -24.37 -7.01 -11.77
CA VAL A 116 -25.56 -6.88 -10.89
C VAL A 116 -26.03 -8.22 -10.33
N LYS A 117 -25.83 -9.33 -11.07
CA LYS A 117 -26.25 -10.68 -10.64
C LYS A 117 -25.24 -11.39 -9.74
N GLY A 118 -24.00 -10.91 -9.65
CA GLY A 118 -22.95 -11.53 -8.85
C GLY A 118 -23.22 -11.42 -7.34
N GLU A 119 -22.86 -12.46 -6.57
CA GLU A 119 -23.02 -12.45 -5.09
C GLU A 119 -22.24 -11.31 -4.44
N ARG A 120 -21.12 -10.94 -5.03
CA ARG A 120 -20.28 -9.82 -4.58
C ARG A 120 -21.00 -8.48 -4.74
N PHE A 121 -21.64 -8.25 -5.88
CA PHE A 121 -22.47 -7.07 -6.10
C PHE A 121 -23.61 -7.02 -5.09
N LYS A 122 -24.31 -8.14 -4.90
CA LYS A 122 -25.41 -8.23 -3.95
C LYS A 122 -24.98 -7.89 -2.52
N LYS A 123 -23.79 -8.29 -2.09
CA LYS A 123 -23.28 -8.02 -0.74
C LYS A 123 -22.67 -6.63 -0.58
N MET A 124 -22.00 -6.09 -1.60
CA MET A 124 -21.36 -4.79 -1.56
C MET A 124 -22.25 -3.62 -1.97
N LEU A 125 -23.07 -3.83 -3.01
CA LEU A 125 -23.81 -2.76 -3.66
C LEU A 125 -25.34 -2.86 -3.43
N ALA A 126 -25.84 -4.03 -3.02
CA ALA A 126 -27.27 -4.24 -2.75
C ALA A 126 -27.88 -3.41 -1.60
N PRO A 127 -27.12 -2.93 -0.59
CA PRO A 127 -27.67 -1.98 0.38
C PRO A 127 -28.02 -0.61 -0.22
N GLY A 128 -27.78 -0.38 -1.51
CA GLY A 128 -28.08 0.90 -2.17
C GLY A 128 -27.11 2.03 -1.83
N VAL A 129 -26.00 1.70 -1.16
CA VAL A 129 -25.00 2.69 -0.75
C VAL A 129 -24.08 3.06 -1.91
N PHE A 130 -23.64 2.05 -2.70
CA PHE A 130 -22.75 2.25 -3.84
C PHE A 130 -23.32 1.63 -5.11
N LYS A 131 -23.00 2.21 -6.27
CA LYS A 131 -23.48 1.76 -7.59
C LYS A 131 -22.34 1.33 -8.51
N HIS A 132 -21.23 2.03 -8.50
CA HIS A 132 -20.09 1.79 -9.37
C HIS A 132 -18.79 1.72 -8.58
N ILE A 133 -17.79 1.05 -9.17
CA ILE A 133 -16.42 1.04 -8.63
C ILE A 133 -15.48 1.47 -9.75
N ILE A 134 -14.57 2.38 -9.42
CA ILE A 134 -13.39 2.68 -10.23
C ILE A 134 -12.19 2.00 -9.59
N HIS A 135 -11.41 1.27 -10.38
CA HIS A 135 -10.21 0.60 -9.93
C HIS A 135 -8.97 1.22 -10.59
N LEU A 136 -7.90 1.29 -9.83
CA LEU A 136 -6.57 1.62 -10.33
C LEU A 136 -5.63 0.47 -10.01
N LYS A 137 -5.06 -0.19 -11.02
CA LYS A 137 -4.00 -1.17 -10.83
C LYS A 137 -2.71 -0.44 -10.49
N ILE A 138 -2.24 -0.58 -9.27
CA ILE A 138 -0.99 0.05 -8.83
C ILE A 138 0.19 -0.75 -9.37
N GLU A 139 0.29 -2.02 -8.98
CA GLU A 139 1.38 -2.89 -9.43
C GLU A 139 0.99 -4.37 -9.40
N HIS A 140 1.79 -5.16 -10.13
CA HIS A 140 1.80 -6.61 -10.06
C HIS A 140 3.25 -7.08 -10.17
N VAL A 141 3.71 -7.84 -9.19
CA VAL A 141 5.08 -8.36 -9.10
C VAL A 141 5.04 -9.82 -8.66
N GLY A 142 5.44 -10.72 -9.55
CA GLY A 142 5.30 -12.15 -9.32
C GLY A 142 3.83 -12.54 -9.16
N ALA A 143 3.49 -13.18 -8.05
CA ALA A 143 2.11 -13.55 -7.72
C ALA A 143 1.32 -12.46 -6.97
N LYS A 144 1.93 -11.32 -6.63
CA LYS A 144 1.29 -10.30 -5.79
C LYS A 144 0.91 -9.08 -6.60
N GLY A 145 -0.32 -8.62 -6.42
CA GLY A 145 -0.82 -7.37 -7.00
C GLY A 145 -1.39 -6.43 -5.95
N VAL A 146 -1.42 -5.14 -6.28
CA VAL A 146 -2.01 -4.09 -5.46
C VAL A 146 -2.96 -3.26 -6.33
N ILE A 147 -4.16 -3.10 -5.85
CA ILE A 147 -5.25 -2.36 -6.50
C ILE A 147 -5.79 -1.33 -5.52
N MET A 148 -6.05 -0.14 -6.03
CA MET A 148 -6.83 0.88 -5.35
C MET A 148 -8.24 0.86 -5.91
N GLY A 149 -9.25 0.81 -5.04
CA GLY A 149 -10.67 0.78 -5.39
C GLY A 149 -11.40 2.00 -4.85
N PHE A 150 -12.31 2.53 -5.64
CA PHE A 150 -13.13 3.68 -5.29
C PHE A 150 -14.59 3.36 -5.57
N ALA A 151 -15.37 3.20 -4.51
CA ALA A 151 -16.80 2.91 -4.58
C ALA A 151 -17.59 4.23 -4.67
N ILE A 152 -18.41 4.35 -5.69
CA ILE A 152 -19.19 5.56 -6.00
C ILE A 152 -20.60 5.40 -5.45
N PRO A 153 -21.13 6.41 -4.72
CA PRO A 153 -22.48 6.36 -4.17
C PRO A 153 -23.56 6.06 -5.21
N ALA A 154 -24.62 5.40 -4.74
CA ALA A 154 -25.80 5.12 -5.57
C ALA A 154 -26.72 6.34 -5.76
N ASP A 155 -26.51 7.41 -5.00
CA ASP A 155 -27.22 8.66 -5.16
C ASP A 155 -26.90 9.29 -6.53
N PRO A 156 -27.93 9.55 -7.41
CA PRO A 156 -27.70 10.05 -8.77
C PRO A 156 -26.99 11.41 -8.83
N ASP A 157 -27.24 12.30 -7.85
CA ASP A 157 -26.64 13.64 -7.82
C ASP A 157 -25.17 13.58 -7.42
N LEU A 158 -24.82 12.67 -6.51
CA LEU A 158 -23.44 12.40 -6.12
C LEU A 158 -22.69 11.62 -7.21
N GLU A 159 -23.32 10.61 -7.81
CA GLU A 159 -22.76 9.86 -8.93
C GLU A 159 -22.32 10.80 -10.06
N ALA A 160 -23.21 11.68 -10.50
CA ALA A 160 -22.92 12.63 -11.58
C ALA A 160 -21.74 13.57 -11.25
N LYS A 161 -21.60 13.97 -9.99
CA LYS A 161 -20.51 14.85 -9.53
C LYS A 161 -19.19 14.13 -9.32
N ILE A 162 -19.20 12.82 -9.05
CA ILE A 162 -18.01 12.06 -8.64
C ILE A 162 -17.43 11.23 -9.79
N HIS A 163 -18.27 10.50 -10.54
CA HIS A 163 -17.83 9.44 -11.43
C HIS A 163 -16.80 9.89 -12.49
N ASP A 164 -17.12 10.89 -13.28
CA ASP A 164 -16.22 11.36 -14.35
C ASP A 164 -15.06 12.23 -13.82
N PRO A 165 -15.28 13.17 -12.89
CA PRO A 165 -14.18 13.90 -12.26
C PRO A 165 -13.16 12.99 -11.58
N LEU A 166 -13.60 12.03 -10.77
CA LEU A 166 -12.72 11.07 -10.10
C LEU A 166 -11.92 10.23 -11.10
N PHE A 167 -12.58 9.72 -12.14
CA PHE A 167 -11.89 8.95 -13.18
C PHE A 167 -10.79 9.76 -13.85
N HIS A 168 -11.04 11.05 -14.12
CA HIS A 168 -10.05 11.94 -14.70
C HIS A 168 -8.89 12.20 -13.74
N VAL A 169 -9.18 12.49 -12.47
CA VAL A 169 -8.15 12.67 -11.42
C VAL A 169 -7.27 11.45 -11.30
N LEU A 170 -7.87 10.25 -11.21
CA LEU A 170 -7.10 9.01 -11.10
C LEU A 170 -6.22 8.75 -12.32
N LYS A 171 -6.65 9.12 -13.53
CA LYS A 171 -5.81 9.03 -14.72
C LYS A 171 -4.59 9.96 -14.65
N LEU A 172 -4.74 11.16 -14.09
CA LEU A 172 -3.63 12.09 -13.88
C LEU A 172 -2.68 11.60 -12.77
N LEU A 173 -3.21 11.08 -11.67
CA LEU A 173 -2.42 10.58 -10.54
C LEU A 173 -1.77 9.22 -10.81
N SER A 174 -2.34 8.39 -11.68
CA SER A 174 -1.92 7.02 -11.93
C SER A 174 -0.41 6.84 -12.17
N PRO A 175 0.27 7.62 -13.02
CA PRO A 175 1.71 7.47 -13.21
C PRO A 175 2.52 7.81 -11.96
N HIS A 176 2.04 8.74 -11.13
CA HIS A 176 2.65 9.13 -9.87
C HIS A 176 2.47 8.03 -8.82
N ILE A 177 1.25 7.47 -8.69
CA ILE A 177 0.94 6.37 -7.78
C ILE A 177 1.81 5.14 -8.07
N VAL A 178 1.97 4.77 -9.34
CA VAL A 178 2.84 3.66 -9.74
C VAL A 178 4.31 3.92 -9.39
N ARG A 179 4.80 5.15 -9.56
CA ARG A 179 6.18 5.52 -9.20
C ARG A 179 6.38 5.50 -7.69
N ALA A 180 5.45 6.08 -6.92
CA ALA A 180 5.50 6.09 -5.46
C ALA A 180 5.45 4.68 -4.88
N SER A 181 4.62 3.77 -5.43
CA SER A 181 4.58 2.36 -5.03
C SER A 181 5.94 1.67 -5.23
N ARG A 182 6.60 1.92 -6.38
CA ARG A 182 7.94 1.37 -6.63
C ARG A 182 8.98 1.92 -5.65
N LEU A 183 8.89 3.21 -5.32
CA LEU A 183 9.76 3.85 -4.34
C LEU A 183 9.54 3.26 -2.94
N ALA A 184 8.29 3.15 -2.48
CA ALA A 184 7.93 2.54 -1.21
C ALA A 184 8.49 1.11 -1.09
N ARG A 185 8.35 0.32 -2.16
CA ARG A 185 8.91 -1.04 -2.18
C ARG A 185 10.43 -1.06 -2.10
N ALA A 186 11.12 -0.17 -2.82
CA ALA A 186 12.58 -0.09 -2.78
C ALA A 186 13.07 0.28 -1.37
N ILE A 187 12.40 1.24 -0.71
CA ILE A 187 12.67 1.63 0.68
C ILE A 187 12.45 0.44 1.63
N ALA A 188 11.30 -0.25 1.51
CA ALA A 188 10.98 -1.40 2.35
C ALA A 188 11.98 -2.55 2.18
N LEU A 189 12.43 -2.82 0.95
CA LEU A 189 13.47 -3.84 0.68
C LEU A 189 14.81 -3.43 1.27
N SER A 190 15.23 -2.16 1.13
CA SER A 190 16.45 -1.64 1.72
C SER A 190 16.42 -1.73 3.25
N LYS A 191 15.31 -1.35 3.87
CA LYS A 191 15.12 -1.47 5.33
C LYS A 191 15.24 -2.92 5.80
N ARG A 192 14.55 -3.85 5.15
CA ARG A 192 14.62 -5.29 5.48
C ARG A 192 16.03 -5.86 5.31
N ALA A 193 16.74 -5.47 4.25
CA ALA A 193 18.13 -5.90 4.04
C ALA A 193 19.05 -5.38 5.15
N THR A 194 18.88 -4.11 5.55
CA THR A 194 19.63 -3.51 6.66
C THR A 194 19.34 -4.19 7.99
N GLU A 195 18.07 -4.49 8.28
CA GLU A 195 17.66 -5.21 9.50
C GLU A 195 18.23 -6.64 9.53
N ALA A 196 18.13 -7.38 8.40
CA ALA A 196 18.68 -8.72 8.31
C ALA A 196 20.20 -8.73 8.48
N PHE A 197 20.90 -7.78 7.86
CA PHE A 197 22.34 -7.63 8.01
C PHE A 197 22.73 -7.26 9.44
N GLY A 198 22.00 -6.32 10.06
CA GLY A 198 22.19 -5.97 11.48
C GLY A 198 22.00 -7.17 12.41
N GLY A 199 20.95 -7.97 12.19
CA GLY A 199 20.69 -9.19 12.94
C GLY A 199 21.82 -10.24 12.78
N PHE A 200 22.34 -10.38 11.57
CA PHE A 200 23.50 -11.25 11.31
C PHE A 200 24.74 -10.77 12.09
N LEU A 201 25.05 -9.47 12.03
CA LEU A 201 26.20 -8.90 12.75
C LEU A 201 26.04 -8.99 14.26
N ASP A 202 24.83 -8.90 14.80
CA ASP A 202 24.54 -9.04 16.22
C ASP A 202 24.85 -10.46 16.75
N GLY A 203 24.80 -11.49 15.89
CA GLY A 203 25.22 -12.85 16.20
C GLY A 203 26.74 -13.03 16.32
N ILE A 204 27.54 -12.05 15.88
CA ILE A 204 29.00 -12.13 15.95
C ILE A 204 29.48 -11.67 17.32
N ALA A 205 30.24 -12.52 18.01
CA ALA A 205 30.78 -12.21 19.35
C ALA A 205 31.86 -11.13 19.35
N LEU A 206 32.55 -10.92 18.23
CA LEU A 206 33.55 -9.88 18.08
C LEU A 206 32.90 -8.49 18.04
N PRO A 207 33.35 -7.50 18.84
CA PRO A 207 32.89 -6.13 18.73
C PRO A 207 33.19 -5.54 17.35
N MET A 208 32.12 -5.09 16.65
CA MET A 208 32.23 -4.44 15.36
C MET A 208 31.59 -3.05 15.44
N LEU A 209 32.38 -2.05 14.98
CA LEU A 209 31.92 -0.66 14.90
C LEU A 209 32.20 -0.13 13.51
N VAL A 210 31.31 0.70 13.03
CA VAL A 210 31.45 1.41 11.76
C VAL A 210 31.34 2.90 12.03
N SER A 211 32.22 3.67 11.45
CA SER A 211 32.17 5.13 11.44
C SER A 211 32.29 5.67 10.03
N ASP A 212 31.90 6.92 9.83
CA ASP A 212 32.20 7.67 8.61
C ASP A 212 33.70 8.11 8.60
N GLU A 213 34.07 8.77 7.53
CA GLU A 213 35.44 9.31 7.31
C GLU A 213 35.85 10.35 8.35
N ASN A 214 34.90 10.97 9.06
CA ASN A 214 35.15 11.93 10.14
C ASN A 214 35.13 11.30 11.53
N GLY A 215 35.05 9.97 11.62
CA GLY A 215 34.99 9.23 12.88
C GLY A 215 33.64 9.31 13.58
N ARG A 216 32.56 9.78 12.90
CA ARG A 216 31.23 9.79 13.45
C ARG A 216 30.66 8.38 13.44
N PHE A 217 30.13 7.95 14.58
CA PHE A 217 29.53 6.64 14.75
C PHE A 217 28.33 6.43 13.80
N LEU A 218 28.32 5.32 13.08
CA LEU A 218 27.25 4.91 12.19
C LEU A 218 26.52 3.65 12.67
N PHE A 219 27.30 2.65 13.13
CA PHE A 219 26.73 1.36 13.51
C PHE A 219 27.65 0.64 14.50
N ALA A 220 27.06 -0.18 15.38
CA ALA A 220 27.75 -1.22 16.14
C ALA A 220 26.89 -2.47 16.23
N ASN A 221 27.50 -3.65 16.20
CA ASN A 221 26.81 -4.89 16.54
C ASN A 221 26.58 -4.99 18.07
N ALA A 222 25.84 -5.99 18.53
CA ALA A 222 25.53 -6.17 19.95
C ALA A 222 26.76 -6.19 20.84
N SER A 223 27.86 -6.82 20.39
CA SER A 223 29.13 -6.86 21.12
C SER A 223 29.84 -5.50 21.13
N GLY A 224 29.79 -4.76 20.01
CA GLY A 224 30.30 -3.40 19.91
C GLY A 224 29.55 -2.40 20.80
N ARG A 225 28.22 -2.49 20.85
CA ARG A 225 27.39 -1.68 21.77
C ARG A 225 27.78 -1.93 23.23
N ARG A 226 27.88 -3.20 23.64
CA ARG A 226 28.34 -3.54 25.01
C ARG A 226 29.76 -3.00 25.34
N MET A 227 30.64 -2.95 24.35
CA MET A 227 31.97 -2.35 24.52
C MET A 227 31.89 -0.83 24.71
N LEU A 228 31.08 -0.14 23.90
CA LEU A 228 30.86 1.31 24.04
C LEU A 228 30.18 1.67 25.37
N ASP A 229 29.23 0.86 25.85
CA ASP A 229 28.56 1.05 27.16
C ASP A 229 29.56 0.96 28.33
N ARG A 230 30.59 0.13 28.20
CA ARG A 230 31.67 0.01 29.20
C ARG A 230 32.70 1.10 29.07
N SER A 231 32.71 1.85 27.98
CA SER A 231 33.68 2.87 27.63
C SER A 231 35.16 2.34 27.60
N ASP A 232 35.34 1.07 27.28
CA ASP A 232 36.64 0.39 27.27
C ASP A 232 36.75 -0.55 26.04
N PRO A 233 37.73 -0.34 25.14
CA PRO A 233 38.64 0.81 25.04
C PRO A 233 38.06 2.02 24.28
N LEU A 234 36.85 1.96 23.78
CA LEU A 234 36.22 3.02 22.99
C LEU A 234 34.93 3.53 23.65
N ARG A 235 34.68 4.83 23.48
CA ARG A 235 33.46 5.51 23.94
C ARG A 235 32.90 6.42 22.85
N LEU A 236 31.64 6.81 23.01
CA LEU A 236 31.05 7.88 22.20
C LEU A 236 31.28 9.23 22.87
N ALA A 237 32.06 10.07 22.21
CA ALA A 237 32.31 11.45 22.63
C ALA A 237 31.12 12.36 22.23
N ALA A 238 31.13 13.61 22.71
CA ALA A 238 30.19 14.63 22.34
C ALA A 238 30.14 14.77 20.79
N GLY A 239 28.89 14.89 20.24
CA GLY A 239 28.68 14.91 18.80
C GLY A 239 28.68 13.53 18.11
N GLY A 240 28.66 12.42 18.89
CA GLY A 240 28.52 11.06 18.36
C GLY A 240 29.76 10.53 17.65
N ARG A 241 30.98 11.00 18.01
CA ARG A 241 32.23 10.53 17.45
C ARG A 241 32.83 9.43 18.32
N LEU A 242 33.48 8.46 17.68
CA LEU A 242 34.26 7.44 18.39
C LEU A 242 35.54 8.06 18.95
N ALA A 243 35.82 7.81 20.23
CA ALA A 243 37.02 8.26 20.91
C ALA A 243 37.56 7.14 21.80
N LEU A 244 38.84 7.19 22.18
CA LEU A 244 39.40 6.30 23.19
C LEU A 244 38.72 6.54 24.53
N GLY A 245 38.46 5.47 25.26
CA GLY A 245 38.00 5.54 26.64
C GLY A 245 39.10 6.09 27.53
N ASP A 246 38.72 6.75 28.62
CA ASP A 246 39.66 7.19 29.63
C ASP A 246 40.09 5.93 30.42
N SER A 247 41.38 5.57 30.36
CA SER A 247 42.00 4.45 31.09
C SER A 247 42.12 4.76 32.57
#